data_7d6772b393bf99488ad238f2882e26d9
#
_entry.id   7d6772b393bf99488ad238f2882e26d9
#
_cell.length_a   1.000
_cell.length_b   1.000
_cell.length_c   1.000
_cell.angle_alpha   90.00
_cell.angle_beta   90.00
_cell.angle_gamma   90.00
#
_symmetry.space_group_name_H-M   'P 1'
#
loop_
_entity.id
_entity.type
_entity.pdbx_description
1 polymer ?
#
loop_
_entity_poly.entity_id
_entity_poly.type
_entity_poly.pdbx_seq_one_letter_code
_entity_poly.pdbx_strand_id
1 'polypeptide(L)'
;ITLSDKAKVVFFIGPTGVGKTTTIAKIASSFKLEHEAKVAFITADTYRIAAVEQLNTYASIIDCPVSVVYSVEDMDKSLTDYKDYDLILIDTAGRSHKADDQMDELKSFIEQVVQRKDEFDFESYLTLSVTTKYKDLKSIADKYDDVDWSIIFTKLDETCSLGNILNMRMLTD
;
A
#
# COMPACT_ATOMS: atom_id res chain seq x y z
N ILE A 1 10.94 -1.62 -4.09
CA ILE A 1 11.17 -1.47 -2.63
C ILE A 1 12.61 -1.90 -2.37
N THR A 2 13.42 -1.01 -1.83
CA THR A 2 14.80 -1.29 -1.43
C THR A 2 14.93 -1.00 0.07
N LEU A 3 15.43 -1.96 0.83
CA LEU A 3 15.70 -1.78 2.25
C LEU A 3 16.95 -0.92 2.46
N SER A 4 16.99 -0.17 3.54
CA SER A 4 18.08 0.70 3.98
C SER A 4 18.36 0.44 5.45
N ASP A 5 19.22 1.26 6.07
CA ASP A 5 19.51 1.20 7.52
C ASP A 5 18.32 1.68 8.38
N LYS A 6 17.31 2.31 7.75
CA LYS A 6 16.08 2.74 8.42
C LYS A 6 14.94 1.79 8.09
N ALA A 7 13.96 1.69 8.98
CA ALA A 7 12.71 0.99 8.67
C ALA A 7 12.03 1.62 7.44
N LYS A 8 11.70 0.80 6.45
CA LYS A 8 11.01 1.22 5.23
C LYS A 8 9.50 1.12 5.43
N VAL A 9 8.80 2.24 5.32
CA VAL A 9 7.34 2.30 5.35
C VAL A 9 6.80 2.42 3.93
N VAL A 10 5.91 1.51 3.54
CA VAL A 10 5.36 1.44 2.19
C VAL A 10 3.85 1.45 2.21
N PHE A 11 3.24 2.49 1.64
CA PHE A 11 1.79 2.58 1.46
C PHE A 11 1.36 1.95 0.15
N PHE A 12 0.29 1.14 0.20
CA PHE A 12 -0.41 0.64 -0.98
C PHE A 12 -1.74 1.36 -1.10
N ILE A 13 -1.84 2.23 -2.08
CA ILE A 13 -3.01 3.06 -2.36
C ILE A 13 -3.70 2.59 -3.65
N GLY A 14 -4.93 2.98 -3.87
CA GLY A 14 -5.65 2.66 -5.10
C GLY A 14 -7.06 2.13 -4.87
N PRO A 15 -7.82 1.84 -5.94
CA PRO A 15 -9.23 1.46 -5.88
C PRO A 15 -9.48 0.13 -5.15
N THR A 16 -10.75 -0.11 -4.80
CA THR A 16 -11.18 -1.42 -4.29
C THR A 16 -11.05 -2.50 -5.37
N GLY A 17 -10.65 -3.70 -4.97
CA GLY A 17 -10.64 -4.89 -5.84
C GLY A 17 -9.47 -4.98 -6.82
N VAL A 18 -8.51 -4.04 -6.77
CA VAL A 18 -7.31 -4.09 -7.63
C VAL A 18 -6.25 -5.10 -7.14
N GLY A 19 -6.39 -5.64 -5.93
CA GLY A 19 -5.48 -6.64 -5.38
C GLY A 19 -4.39 -6.08 -4.45
N LYS A 20 -4.62 -4.95 -3.77
CA LYS A 20 -3.68 -4.37 -2.79
C LYS A 20 -3.26 -5.38 -1.72
N THR A 21 -4.20 -5.85 -0.92
CA THR A 21 -3.96 -6.80 0.19
C THR A 21 -3.21 -8.05 -0.27
N THR A 22 -3.59 -8.62 -1.43
CA THR A 22 -2.92 -9.79 -2.01
C THR A 22 -1.47 -9.48 -2.44
N THR A 23 -1.24 -8.29 -3.00
CA THR A 23 0.09 -7.85 -3.43
C THR A 23 1.00 -7.62 -2.22
N ILE A 24 0.48 -6.98 -1.18
CA ILE A 24 1.16 -6.75 0.09
C ILE A 24 1.62 -8.09 0.69
N ALA A 25 0.74 -9.09 0.74
CA ALA A 25 1.06 -10.41 1.28
C ALA A 25 2.18 -11.10 0.48
N LYS A 26 2.17 -11.01 -0.85
CA LYS A 26 3.23 -11.56 -1.72
C LYS A 26 4.57 -10.86 -1.48
N ILE A 27 4.58 -9.54 -1.40
CA ILE A 27 5.79 -8.75 -1.12
C ILE A 27 6.35 -9.10 0.25
N ALA A 28 5.52 -9.14 1.28
CA ALA A 28 5.93 -9.51 2.63
C ALA A 28 6.56 -10.91 2.67
N SER A 29 5.93 -11.87 1.99
CA SER A 29 6.45 -13.25 1.90
C SER A 29 7.83 -13.30 1.24
N SER A 30 8.02 -12.58 0.13
CA SER A 30 9.32 -12.52 -0.55
C SER A 30 10.39 -11.89 0.35
N PHE A 31 10.11 -10.75 0.97
CA PHE A 31 11.09 -10.09 1.85
C PHE A 31 11.44 -10.95 3.07
N LYS A 32 10.46 -11.61 3.69
CA LYS A 32 10.68 -12.48 4.85
C LYS A 32 11.46 -13.73 4.49
N LEU A 33 11.13 -14.40 3.36
CA LEU A 33 11.73 -15.69 3.01
C LEU A 33 13.06 -15.55 2.25
N GLU A 34 13.21 -14.51 1.41
CA GLU A 34 14.39 -14.35 0.56
C GLU A 34 15.44 -13.42 1.18
N HIS A 35 15.00 -12.46 1.99
CA HIS A 35 15.87 -11.44 2.60
C HIS A 35 15.95 -11.54 4.13
N GLU A 36 15.25 -12.50 4.75
CA GLU A 36 15.19 -12.67 6.21
C GLU A 36 14.75 -11.39 6.96
N ALA A 37 14.03 -10.50 6.26
CA ALA A 37 13.63 -9.20 6.77
C ALA A 37 12.54 -9.34 7.85
N LYS A 38 12.60 -8.47 8.86
CA LYS A 38 11.51 -8.30 9.84
C LYS A 38 10.43 -7.46 9.20
N VAL A 39 9.29 -8.09 8.88
CA VAL A 39 8.15 -7.44 8.21
C VAL A 39 6.98 -7.29 9.17
N ALA A 40 6.34 -6.13 9.18
CA ALA A 40 5.09 -5.87 9.89
C ALA A 40 4.03 -5.32 8.94
N PHE A 41 2.77 -5.52 9.31
CA PHE A 41 1.63 -4.98 8.58
C PHE A 41 0.90 -3.93 9.41
N ILE A 42 0.44 -2.90 8.74
CA ILE A 42 -0.56 -1.96 9.26
C ILE A 42 -1.74 -1.95 8.28
N THR A 43 -2.95 -2.05 8.76
CA THR A 43 -4.14 -1.87 7.91
C THR A 43 -5.00 -0.71 8.38
N ALA A 44 -5.31 0.18 7.44
CA ALA A 44 -6.29 1.24 7.56
C ALA A 44 -7.58 0.93 6.76
N ASP A 45 -7.72 -0.28 6.17
CA ASP A 45 -8.96 -0.73 5.51
C ASP A 45 -9.97 -1.26 6.54
N THR A 46 -10.37 -0.40 7.47
CA THR A 46 -11.26 -0.74 8.58
C THR A 46 -12.74 -0.79 8.18
N TYR A 47 -13.08 -0.23 7.03
CA TYR A 47 -14.44 -0.26 6.49
C TYR A 47 -14.86 -1.65 5.98
N ARG A 48 -13.88 -2.51 5.71
CA ARG A 48 -14.09 -3.85 5.15
C ARG A 48 -13.57 -4.92 6.11
N ILE A 49 -14.44 -5.40 7.00
CA ILE A 49 -14.11 -6.44 7.99
C ILE A 49 -13.39 -7.63 7.33
N ALA A 50 -13.88 -8.09 6.17
CA ALA A 50 -13.26 -9.19 5.43
C ALA A 50 -11.83 -8.88 4.93
N ALA A 51 -11.47 -7.62 4.69
CA ALA A 51 -10.12 -7.24 4.29
C ALA A 51 -9.14 -7.37 5.45
N VAL A 52 -9.54 -6.93 6.64
CA VAL A 52 -8.75 -7.10 7.88
C VAL A 52 -8.53 -8.59 8.18
N GLU A 53 -9.60 -9.40 8.11
CA GLU A 53 -9.51 -10.86 8.32
C GLU A 53 -8.59 -11.53 7.30
N GLN A 54 -8.68 -11.11 6.03
CA GLN A 54 -7.82 -11.63 4.97
C GLN A 54 -6.35 -11.29 5.22
N LEU A 55 -6.04 -10.05 5.59
CA LEU A 55 -4.67 -9.65 5.91
C LEU A 55 -4.13 -10.42 7.13
N ASN A 56 -4.93 -10.56 8.19
CA ASN A 56 -4.58 -11.35 9.36
C ASN A 56 -4.28 -12.81 9.02
N THR A 57 -5.04 -13.40 8.09
CA THR A 57 -4.80 -14.77 7.62
C THR A 57 -3.44 -14.87 6.94
N TYR A 58 -3.12 -13.97 6.01
CA TYR A 58 -1.81 -13.96 5.36
C TYR A 58 -0.67 -13.73 6.36
N ALA A 59 -0.83 -12.77 7.26
CA ALA A 59 0.15 -12.43 8.26
C ALA A 59 0.46 -13.62 9.18
N SER A 60 -0.58 -14.36 9.59
CA SER A 60 -0.43 -15.57 10.41
C SER A 60 0.35 -16.69 9.70
N ILE A 61 0.16 -16.84 8.37
CA ILE A 61 0.87 -17.86 7.58
C ILE A 61 2.37 -17.56 7.54
N ILE A 62 2.75 -16.30 7.43
CA ILE A 62 4.15 -15.88 7.33
C ILE A 62 4.72 -15.38 8.66
N ASP A 63 3.97 -15.54 9.76
CA ASP A 63 4.37 -15.11 11.10
C ASP A 63 4.84 -13.65 11.16
N CYS A 64 3.96 -12.73 10.74
CA CYS A 64 4.16 -11.29 10.79
C CYS A 64 3.09 -10.63 11.67
N PRO A 65 3.43 -9.62 12.49
CA PRO A 65 2.43 -8.88 13.26
C PRO A 65 1.58 -7.99 12.36
N VAL A 66 0.35 -7.71 12.82
CA VAL A 66 -0.60 -6.81 12.18
C VAL A 66 -1.13 -5.81 13.19
N SER A 67 -1.11 -4.53 12.85
CA SER A 67 -1.84 -3.46 13.57
C SER A 67 -2.99 -2.96 12.72
N VAL A 68 -4.15 -2.77 13.36
CA VAL A 68 -5.32 -2.12 12.75
C VAL A 68 -5.36 -0.69 13.26
N VAL A 69 -5.41 0.29 12.35
CA VAL A 69 -5.39 1.71 12.69
C VAL A 69 -6.69 2.39 12.28
N TYR A 70 -7.25 3.17 13.19
CA TYR A 70 -8.49 3.92 13.02
C TYR A 70 -8.27 5.43 13.06
N SER A 71 -7.09 5.87 13.50
CA SER A 71 -6.74 7.28 13.68
C SER A 71 -5.25 7.53 13.44
N VAL A 72 -4.88 8.80 13.37
CA VAL A 72 -3.47 9.23 13.26
C VAL A 72 -2.67 8.81 14.49
N GLU A 73 -3.29 8.84 15.67
CA GLU A 73 -2.68 8.41 16.92
C GLU A 73 -2.39 6.90 16.92
N ASP A 74 -3.29 6.08 16.38
CA ASP A 74 -3.07 4.64 16.21
C ASP A 74 -1.93 4.37 15.23
N MET A 75 -1.84 5.17 14.15
CA MET A 75 -0.75 5.08 13.17
C MET A 75 0.60 5.40 13.84
N ASP A 76 0.69 6.49 14.58
CA ASP A 76 1.92 6.89 15.27
C ASP A 76 2.38 5.83 16.28
N LYS A 77 1.44 5.28 17.05
CA LYS A 77 1.71 4.17 17.96
C LYS A 77 2.23 2.94 17.22
N SER A 78 1.58 2.54 16.15
CA SER A 78 1.97 1.37 15.36
C SER A 78 3.36 1.56 14.73
N LEU A 79 3.68 2.74 14.23
CA LEU A 79 5.01 3.08 13.72
C LEU A 79 6.06 2.98 14.84
N THR A 80 5.74 3.43 16.04
CA THR A 80 6.63 3.34 17.20
C THR A 80 6.88 1.90 17.63
N ASP A 81 5.83 1.07 17.63
CA ASP A 81 5.92 -0.36 17.96
C ASP A 81 6.76 -1.15 16.94
N TYR A 82 6.76 -0.70 15.67
CA TYR A 82 7.47 -1.36 14.56
C TYR A 82 8.76 -0.66 14.11
N LYS A 83 9.28 0.31 14.87
CA LYS A 83 10.49 1.06 14.50
C LYS A 83 11.75 0.20 14.27
N ASP A 84 11.81 -0.97 14.92
CA ASP A 84 12.93 -1.93 14.81
C ASP A 84 12.68 -3.02 13.74
N TYR A 85 11.67 -2.82 12.87
CA TYR A 85 11.39 -3.65 11.71
C TYR A 85 12.09 -3.10 10.48
N ASP A 86 12.39 -3.99 9.52
CA ASP A 86 13.04 -3.59 8.26
C ASP A 86 12.02 -3.05 7.26
N LEU A 87 10.79 -3.61 7.28
CA LEU A 87 9.73 -3.28 6.33
C LEU A 87 8.37 -3.23 7.01
N ILE A 88 7.68 -2.10 6.87
CA ILE A 88 6.30 -1.89 7.34
C ILE A 88 5.42 -1.68 6.12
N LEU A 89 4.48 -2.59 5.87
CA LEU A 89 3.57 -2.55 4.73
C LEU A 89 2.20 -2.08 5.18
N ILE A 90 1.70 -1.01 4.57
CA ILE A 90 0.43 -0.37 4.95
C ILE A 90 -0.63 -0.62 3.87
N ASP A 91 -1.67 -1.39 4.22
CA ASP A 91 -2.86 -1.61 3.39
C ASP A 91 -3.89 -0.51 3.67
N THR A 92 -4.21 0.29 2.67
CA THR A 92 -5.21 1.36 2.79
C THR A 92 -6.56 0.94 2.22
N ALA A 93 -7.62 1.58 2.71
CA ALA A 93 -8.95 1.38 2.17
C ALA A 93 -8.98 1.63 0.65
N GLY A 94 -9.57 0.68 -0.08
CA GLY A 94 -9.84 0.88 -1.50
C GLY A 94 -10.99 1.85 -1.68
N ARG A 95 -10.79 2.88 -2.49
CA ARG A 95 -11.76 3.95 -2.66
C ARG A 95 -12.78 3.66 -3.72
N SER A 96 -14.05 3.87 -3.40
CA SER A 96 -15.10 4.08 -4.38
C SER A 96 -15.07 5.54 -4.82
N HIS A 97 -15.55 5.84 -6.04
CA HIS A 97 -15.50 7.14 -6.68
C HIS A 97 -16.16 8.33 -5.93
N LYS A 98 -16.55 8.20 -4.65
CA LYS A 98 -17.44 9.13 -3.95
C LYS A 98 -16.93 9.68 -2.61
N ALA A 99 -15.69 9.45 -2.19
CA ALA A 99 -15.27 9.80 -0.84
C ALA A 99 -14.05 10.74 -0.79
N ASP A 100 -14.29 12.03 -0.74
CA ASP A 100 -13.27 13.06 -0.49
C ASP A 100 -12.67 12.90 0.92
N ASP A 101 -13.50 12.58 1.92
CA ASP A 101 -13.07 12.36 3.33
C ASP A 101 -11.97 11.30 3.48
N GLN A 102 -12.00 10.25 2.65
CA GLN A 102 -10.96 9.20 2.68
C GLN A 102 -9.61 9.66 2.10
N MET A 103 -9.56 10.72 1.25
CA MET A 103 -8.31 11.29 0.78
C MET A 103 -7.62 12.07 1.89
N ASP A 104 -8.37 12.82 2.66
CA ASP A 104 -7.83 13.59 3.77
C ASP A 104 -7.29 12.65 4.87
N GLU A 105 -7.99 11.55 5.15
CA GLU A 105 -7.51 10.51 6.05
C GLU A 105 -6.19 9.88 5.57
N LEU A 106 -6.10 9.50 4.29
CA LEU A 106 -4.86 8.97 3.71
C LEU A 106 -3.71 9.97 3.81
N LYS A 107 -3.96 11.23 3.42
CA LYS A 107 -2.95 12.29 3.51
C LYS A 107 -2.45 12.46 4.94
N SER A 108 -3.35 12.45 5.92
CA SER A 108 -2.99 12.54 7.33
C SER A 108 -2.10 11.38 7.79
N PHE A 109 -2.36 10.15 7.33
CA PHE A 109 -1.50 9.00 7.62
C PHE A 109 -0.13 9.11 6.94
N ILE A 110 -0.07 9.57 5.70
CA ILE A 110 1.19 9.80 4.98
C ILE A 110 2.00 10.91 5.67
N GLU A 111 1.36 12.02 6.02
CA GLU A 111 2.01 13.13 6.73
C GLU A 111 2.64 12.68 8.04
N GLN A 112 1.98 11.79 8.78
CA GLN A 112 2.52 11.24 10.03
C GLN A 112 3.84 10.50 9.80
N VAL A 113 3.96 9.73 8.73
CA VAL A 113 5.21 9.05 8.38
C VAL A 113 6.27 10.06 7.90
N VAL A 114 5.89 11.01 7.04
CA VAL A 114 6.81 12.02 6.49
C VAL A 114 7.40 12.91 7.59
N GLN A 115 6.63 13.22 8.65
CA GLN A 115 7.13 13.95 9.82
C GLN A 115 8.24 13.18 10.57
N ARG A 116 8.28 11.86 10.45
CA ARG A 116 9.26 10.97 11.08
C ARG A 116 10.34 10.49 10.09
N LYS A 117 10.65 11.26 9.06
CA LYS A 117 11.67 10.94 8.03
C LYS A 117 13.08 10.66 8.57
N ASP A 118 13.38 11.07 9.80
CA ASP A 118 14.66 10.75 10.45
C ASP A 118 14.70 9.30 10.96
N GLU A 119 13.53 8.69 11.19
CA GLU A 119 13.36 7.32 11.68
C GLU A 119 12.99 6.34 10.54
N PHE A 120 12.21 6.80 9.56
CA PHE A 120 11.65 5.97 8.51
C PHE A 120 11.99 6.48 7.10
N ASP A 121 12.25 5.54 6.21
CA ASP A 121 12.17 5.78 4.76
C ASP A 121 10.76 5.54 4.29
N PHE A 122 10.28 6.35 3.35
CA PHE A 122 8.89 6.31 2.87
C PHE A 122 8.82 6.06 1.37
N GLU A 123 7.89 5.20 0.98
CA GLU A 123 7.45 5.02 -0.42
C GLU A 123 5.93 4.81 -0.46
N SER A 124 5.30 5.21 -1.56
CA SER A 124 3.90 4.86 -1.84
C SER A 124 3.73 4.26 -3.23
N TYR A 125 2.82 3.30 -3.34
CA TYR A 125 2.52 2.62 -4.59
C TYR A 125 1.05 2.71 -4.93
N LEU A 126 0.75 3.34 -6.06
CA LEU A 126 -0.58 3.30 -6.65
C LEU A 126 -0.78 1.94 -7.34
N THR A 127 -1.61 1.11 -6.73
CA THR A 127 -1.92 -0.22 -7.23
C THR A 127 -3.07 -0.15 -8.23
N LEU A 128 -2.81 -0.59 -9.45
CA LEU A 128 -3.75 -0.56 -10.57
C LEU A 128 -3.90 -1.96 -11.20
N SER A 129 -5.13 -2.34 -11.55
CA SER A 129 -5.35 -3.55 -12.34
C SER A 129 -5.09 -3.28 -13.82
N VAL A 130 -4.26 -4.07 -14.46
CA VAL A 130 -3.97 -3.94 -15.91
C VAL A 130 -5.21 -4.20 -16.77
N THR A 131 -6.23 -4.88 -16.24
CA THR A 131 -7.51 -5.14 -16.92
C THR A 131 -8.44 -3.92 -16.96
N THR A 132 -8.10 -2.85 -16.24
CA THR A 132 -8.85 -1.59 -16.23
C THR A 132 -8.61 -0.82 -17.52
N LYS A 133 -9.64 -0.19 -18.10
CA LYS A 133 -9.51 0.62 -19.31
C LYS A 133 -8.59 1.82 -19.06
N TYR A 134 -7.80 2.19 -20.05
CA TYR A 134 -6.83 3.29 -19.94
C TYR A 134 -7.43 4.61 -19.43
N LYS A 135 -8.62 4.98 -19.95
CA LYS A 135 -9.33 6.19 -19.51
C LYS A 135 -9.62 6.18 -18.00
N ASP A 136 -9.99 5.02 -17.48
CA ASP A 136 -10.30 4.85 -16.07
C ASP A 136 -9.02 4.84 -15.22
N LEU A 137 -7.93 4.21 -15.73
CA LEU A 137 -6.62 4.26 -15.09
C LEU A 137 -6.12 5.69 -14.93
N LYS A 138 -6.23 6.51 -15.99
CA LYS A 138 -5.88 7.92 -15.94
C LYS A 138 -6.72 8.68 -14.91
N SER A 139 -8.04 8.52 -14.94
CA SER A 139 -8.94 9.15 -13.96
C SER A 139 -8.64 8.73 -12.52
N ILE A 140 -8.16 7.51 -12.31
CA ILE A 140 -7.72 7.05 -10.99
C ILE A 140 -6.42 7.75 -10.60
N ALA A 141 -5.42 7.79 -11.48
CA ALA A 141 -4.14 8.45 -11.21
C ALA A 141 -4.31 9.94 -10.87
N ASP A 142 -5.13 10.65 -11.65
CA ASP A 142 -5.44 12.07 -11.43
C ASP A 142 -6.02 12.35 -10.01
N LYS A 143 -6.67 11.37 -9.38
CA LYS A 143 -7.21 11.51 -8.00
C LYS A 143 -6.15 11.42 -6.90
N TYR A 144 -5.00 10.85 -7.20
CA TYR A 144 -3.88 10.71 -6.27
C TYR A 144 -2.73 11.68 -6.59
N ASP A 145 -2.98 12.71 -7.42
CA ASP A 145 -1.96 13.65 -7.92
C ASP A 145 -1.25 14.43 -6.79
N ASP A 146 -1.92 14.58 -5.64
CA ASP A 146 -1.35 15.22 -4.45
C ASP A 146 -0.43 14.29 -3.61
N VAL A 147 -0.25 13.04 -4.01
CA VAL A 147 0.60 12.06 -3.33
C VAL A 147 1.71 11.63 -4.27
N ASP A 148 2.95 11.64 -3.80
CA ASP A 148 4.06 11.05 -4.56
C ASP A 148 3.94 9.52 -4.55
N TRP A 149 3.88 8.89 -5.73
CA TRP A 149 3.69 7.45 -5.86
C TRP A 149 4.36 6.87 -7.10
N SER A 150 4.72 5.60 -6.99
CA SER A 150 5.06 4.74 -8.12
C SER A 150 3.92 3.79 -8.45
N ILE A 151 3.87 3.22 -9.65
CA ILE A 151 2.79 2.32 -10.06
C ILE A 151 3.16 0.86 -9.79
N ILE A 152 2.20 0.08 -9.24
CA ILE A 152 2.21 -1.37 -9.28
C ILE A 152 1.03 -1.85 -10.12
N PHE A 153 1.31 -2.60 -11.18
CA PHE A 153 0.27 -3.29 -11.94
C PHE A 153 0.02 -4.69 -11.41
N THR A 154 -1.24 -5.01 -11.24
CA THR A 154 -1.73 -6.33 -10.81
C THR A 154 -2.52 -7.01 -11.92
N LYS A 155 -2.85 -8.29 -11.74
CA LYS A 155 -3.71 -9.08 -12.63
C LYS A 155 -3.16 -9.19 -14.06
N LEU A 156 -1.83 -9.27 -14.18
CA LEU A 156 -1.14 -9.42 -15.46
C LEU A 156 -1.50 -10.74 -16.16
N ASP A 157 -1.87 -11.74 -15.38
CA ASP A 157 -2.32 -13.06 -15.81
C ASP A 157 -3.77 -13.08 -16.33
N GLU A 158 -4.55 -12.03 -16.04
CA GLU A 158 -5.96 -11.92 -16.50
C GLU A 158 -6.10 -11.28 -17.88
N THR A 159 -5.01 -10.86 -18.55
CA THR A 159 -5.07 -10.17 -19.85
C THR A 159 -3.89 -10.50 -20.77
N CYS A 160 -4.15 -10.55 -22.07
CA CYS A 160 -3.09 -10.64 -23.08
C CYS A 160 -2.65 -9.25 -23.61
N SER A 161 -3.31 -8.16 -23.15
CA SER A 161 -3.01 -6.79 -23.62
C SER A 161 -2.32 -5.98 -22.54
N LEU A 162 -1.03 -5.72 -22.72
CA LEU A 162 -0.20 -4.95 -21.78
C LEU A 162 -0.01 -3.48 -22.20
N GLY A 163 -0.71 -3.00 -23.23
CA GLY A 163 -0.59 -1.62 -23.73
C GLY A 163 -0.88 -0.55 -22.67
N ASN A 164 -1.73 -0.86 -21.71
CA ASN A 164 -2.04 0.05 -20.61
C ASN A 164 -0.82 0.37 -19.75
N ILE A 165 0.11 -0.58 -19.57
CA ILE A 165 1.35 -0.36 -18.80
C ILE A 165 2.20 0.70 -19.49
N LEU A 166 2.41 0.56 -20.80
CA LEU A 166 3.17 1.53 -21.58
C LEU A 166 2.52 2.91 -21.59
N ASN A 167 1.20 2.96 -21.79
CA ASN A 167 0.45 4.21 -21.83
C ASN A 167 0.51 4.95 -20.47
N MET A 168 0.41 4.21 -19.36
CA MET A 168 0.50 4.81 -18.01
C MET A 168 1.93 5.29 -17.72
N ARG A 169 2.95 4.53 -18.11
CA ARG A 169 4.34 4.96 -17.95
C ARG A 169 4.62 6.28 -18.70
N MET A 170 4.11 6.42 -19.91
CA MET A 170 4.25 7.66 -20.68
C MET A 170 3.47 8.85 -20.09
N LEU A 171 2.54 8.61 -19.18
CA LEU A 171 1.77 9.65 -18.48
C LEU A 171 2.50 10.15 -17.23
N THR A 172 3.32 9.29 -16.61
CA THR A 172 3.93 9.53 -15.29
C THR A 172 5.44 9.85 -15.35
N ASP A 173 6.04 9.81 -16.54
CA ASP A 173 7.38 10.32 -16.84
C ASP A 173 7.30 11.83 -17.17
#